data_47816e79ea46268640b4f1eeb694b9c1
#
_entry.id   47816e79ea46268640b4f1eeb694b9c1
#
_cell.length_a   1.000
_cell.length_b   1.000
_cell.length_c   1.000
_cell.angle_alpha   90.00
_cell.angle_beta   90.00
_cell.angle_gamma   90.00
#
_symmetry.space_group_name_H-M   'P 1'
#
loop_
_entity.id
_entity.type
_entity.pdbx_description
1 polymer ?
#
loop_
_entity_poly.entity_id
_entity_poly.type
_entity_poly.pdbx_seq_one_letter_code
_entity_poly.pdbx_strand_id
1 'polypeptide(L)'
;MAIFIDITEWNEIRYFNTKGTRNKCVVRNPLNDELYFFKTSIQKDQKDYKTEFWSEIIASEIGNALGFNVLKYDIALHGNEIGCISKSMIGNEETLVEGISLLTGYDNTYTPESKDSYSEYTFQFIKKALNNFDLDSFVDDIIKVIIFDSIISNSDRHQENWAFIAKHME
;
A
#
# COMPACT_ATOMS: atom_id res chain seq x y z
N MET A 1 -4.92 -1.90 -18.85
CA MET A 1 -3.98 -0.89 -19.35
C MET A 1 -4.25 0.41 -18.64
N ALA A 2 -3.21 1.07 -18.12
CA ALA A 2 -3.31 2.35 -17.42
C ALA A 2 -3.80 3.45 -18.39
N ILE A 3 -4.61 4.36 -17.87
CA ILE A 3 -5.14 5.52 -18.60
C ILE A 3 -4.64 6.83 -17.97
N PHE A 4 -4.80 7.94 -18.67
CA PHE A 4 -4.51 9.27 -18.15
C PHE A 4 -5.81 9.96 -17.70
N ILE A 5 -5.79 10.52 -16.47
CA ILE A 5 -6.94 11.15 -15.83
C ILE A 5 -6.52 12.56 -15.35
N ASP A 6 -7.24 13.59 -15.74
CA ASP A 6 -7.11 14.91 -15.13
C ASP A 6 -8.02 14.97 -13.89
N ILE A 7 -7.40 15.14 -12.72
CA ILE A 7 -8.08 15.22 -11.42
C ILE A 7 -7.95 16.61 -10.78
N THR A 8 -7.58 17.63 -11.55
CA THR A 8 -7.34 18.99 -11.06
C THR A 8 -8.56 19.56 -10.34
N GLU A 9 -9.74 19.23 -10.82
CA GLU A 9 -11.02 19.70 -10.26
C GLU A 9 -11.60 18.74 -9.18
N TRP A 10 -10.90 17.67 -8.82
CA TRP A 10 -11.37 16.78 -7.78
C TRP A 10 -11.13 17.38 -6.40
N ASN A 11 -12.07 17.14 -5.47
CA ASN A 11 -11.98 17.66 -4.11
C ASN A 11 -10.91 16.91 -3.30
N GLU A 12 -9.88 17.63 -2.85
CA GLU A 12 -8.88 17.11 -1.94
C GLU A 12 -9.42 16.98 -0.52
N ILE A 13 -9.24 15.82 0.10
CA ILE A 13 -9.66 15.53 1.47
C ILE A 13 -8.49 15.78 2.42
N ARG A 14 -8.46 16.94 3.06
CA ARG A 14 -7.33 17.41 3.90
C ARG A 14 -7.16 16.71 5.24
N TYR A 15 -8.14 15.92 5.68
CA TYR A 15 -8.12 15.28 7.01
C TYR A 15 -7.44 13.90 7.04
N PHE A 16 -7.02 13.38 5.90
CA PHE A 16 -6.27 12.13 5.84
C PHE A 16 -4.78 12.41 6.07
N ASN A 17 -4.31 12.13 7.29
CA ASN A 17 -2.88 12.16 7.59
C ASN A 17 -2.22 10.93 6.97
N THR A 18 -1.67 11.09 5.78
CA THR A 18 -1.00 10.01 5.06
C THR A 18 0.45 9.92 5.54
N LYS A 19 0.78 8.87 6.31
CA LYS A 19 2.18 8.57 6.70
C LYS A 19 3.06 8.37 5.44
N GLY A 20 4.30 8.81 5.49
CA GLY A 20 5.31 8.56 4.44
C GLY A 20 5.96 9.83 3.90
N THR A 21 7.05 9.66 3.15
CA THR A 21 7.95 10.73 2.67
C THR A 21 7.55 11.36 1.34
N ARG A 22 6.54 10.82 0.66
CA ARG A 22 6.05 11.30 -0.66
C ARG A 22 4.92 12.29 -0.50
N ASN A 23 4.83 13.25 -1.41
CA ASN A 23 3.60 14.04 -1.54
C ASN A 23 2.48 13.12 -2.02
N LYS A 24 1.51 12.92 -1.17
CA LYS A 24 0.30 12.15 -1.46
C LYS A 24 -0.89 12.87 -0.86
N CYS A 25 -1.99 12.85 -1.59
CA CYS A 25 -3.26 13.35 -1.10
C CYS A 25 -4.37 12.36 -1.39
N VAL A 26 -5.45 12.49 -0.64
CA VAL A 26 -6.70 11.78 -0.91
C VAL A 26 -7.61 12.72 -1.67
N VAL A 27 -8.13 12.27 -2.79
CA VAL A 27 -9.07 13.02 -3.62
C VAL A 27 -10.37 12.25 -3.77
N ARG A 28 -11.46 12.99 -3.93
CA ARG A 28 -12.80 12.43 -4.11
C ARG A 28 -13.24 12.61 -5.55
N ASN A 29 -13.59 11.51 -6.21
CA ASN A 29 -14.12 11.55 -7.57
C ASN A 29 -15.54 12.16 -7.56
N PRO A 30 -15.76 13.28 -8.27
CA PRO A 30 -17.05 13.97 -8.26
C PRO A 30 -18.19 13.19 -8.96
N LEU A 31 -17.87 12.15 -9.75
CA LEU A 31 -18.85 11.38 -10.50
C LEU A 31 -19.46 10.24 -9.69
N ASN A 32 -18.70 9.63 -8.78
CA ASN A 32 -19.15 8.43 -8.05
C ASN A 32 -18.93 8.51 -6.53
N ASP A 33 -18.42 9.65 -6.03
CA ASP A 33 -18.12 9.92 -4.62
C ASP A 33 -17.06 9.00 -3.99
N GLU A 34 -16.34 8.23 -4.79
CA GLU A 34 -15.30 7.31 -4.34
C GLU A 34 -14.00 8.05 -4.01
N LEU A 35 -13.25 7.49 -3.05
CA LEU A 35 -11.95 8.03 -2.63
C LEU A 35 -10.81 7.41 -3.44
N TYR A 36 -9.84 8.23 -3.77
CA TYR A 36 -8.64 7.86 -4.49
C TYR A 36 -7.41 8.44 -3.80
N PHE A 37 -6.30 7.71 -3.89
CA PHE A 37 -4.99 8.15 -3.46
C PHE A 37 -4.19 8.63 -4.68
N PHE A 38 -3.82 9.90 -4.67
CA PHE A 38 -2.88 10.47 -5.64
C PHE A 38 -1.49 10.53 -5.02
N LYS A 39 -0.47 10.09 -5.75
CA LYS A 39 0.93 10.10 -5.35
C LYS A 39 1.79 10.69 -6.44
N THR A 40 2.68 11.61 -6.05
CA THR A 40 3.75 12.11 -6.93
C THR A 40 5.07 11.38 -6.66
N SER A 41 6.09 11.66 -7.45
CA SER A 41 7.45 11.22 -7.18
C SER A 41 8.09 12.01 -6.04
N ILE A 42 9.06 11.40 -5.34
CA ILE A 42 9.79 12.05 -4.25
C ILE A 42 10.60 13.23 -4.82
N GLN A 43 10.43 14.40 -4.23
CA GLN A 43 11.32 15.55 -4.40
C GLN A 43 12.20 15.66 -3.16
N LYS A 44 13.44 15.21 -3.22
CA LYS A 44 14.46 15.42 -2.16
C LYS A 44 15.67 16.13 -2.75
N ASP A 45 16.01 17.22 -2.09
CA ASP A 45 17.23 18.07 -2.04
C ASP A 45 18.33 17.99 -3.12
N GLN A 46 18.29 17.28 -4.15
CA GLN A 46 19.23 17.17 -5.29
C GLN A 46 19.01 15.89 -6.12
N LYS A 47 18.06 15.03 -5.73
CA LYS A 47 17.69 13.86 -6.50
C LYS A 47 16.26 14.02 -6.98
N ASP A 48 16.12 14.25 -8.26
CA ASP A 48 14.84 14.35 -8.93
C ASP A 48 14.40 12.95 -9.40
N TYR A 49 13.53 12.35 -8.62
CA TYR A 49 12.93 11.04 -8.95
C TYR A 49 11.64 11.21 -9.77
N LYS A 50 11.62 12.15 -10.72
CA LYS A 50 10.42 12.53 -11.51
C LYS A 50 9.59 11.38 -12.05
N THR A 51 10.15 10.19 -12.13
CA THR A 51 9.52 9.02 -12.75
C THR A 51 9.21 7.90 -11.76
N GLU A 52 9.40 8.11 -10.46
CA GLU A 52 9.24 7.04 -9.46
C GLU A 52 7.80 6.49 -9.41
N PHE A 53 6.79 7.33 -9.62
CA PHE A 53 5.40 6.88 -9.64
C PHE A 53 5.12 5.83 -10.73
N TRP A 54 5.94 5.75 -11.78
CA TRP A 54 5.83 4.72 -12.80
C TRP A 54 6.04 3.31 -12.25
N SER A 55 6.79 3.15 -11.17
CA SER A 55 6.97 1.84 -10.53
C SER A 55 5.64 1.27 -10.05
N GLU A 56 4.74 2.10 -9.50
CA GLU A 56 3.40 1.69 -9.07
C GLU A 56 2.55 1.23 -10.27
N ILE A 57 2.59 2.00 -11.37
CA ILE A 57 1.82 1.71 -12.59
C ILE A 57 2.33 0.41 -13.23
N ILE A 58 3.65 0.27 -13.37
CA ILE A 58 4.27 -0.91 -13.98
C ILE A 58 4.00 -2.15 -13.14
N ALA A 59 4.13 -2.07 -11.80
CA ALA A 59 3.79 -3.16 -10.89
C ALA A 59 2.33 -3.57 -11.03
N SER A 60 1.41 -2.60 -11.09
CA SER A 60 -0.02 -2.85 -11.31
C SER A 60 -0.29 -3.58 -12.63
N GLU A 61 0.32 -3.14 -13.73
CA GLU A 61 0.13 -3.77 -15.04
C GLU A 61 0.72 -5.19 -15.08
N ILE A 62 1.92 -5.41 -14.49
CA ILE A 62 2.53 -6.73 -14.36
C ILE A 62 1.65 -7.65 -13.53
N GLY A 63 1.19 -7.18 -12.36
CA GLY A 63 0.34 -7.97 -11.47
C GLY A 63 -0.95 -8.39 -12.15
N ASN A 64 -1.61 -7.45 -12.82
CA ASN A 64 -2.84 -7.72 -13.57
C ASN A 64 -2.61 -8.73 -14.71
N ALA A 65 -1.52 -8.59 -15.46
CA ALA A 65 -1.17 -9.50 -16.55
C ALA A 65 -0.88 -10.93 -16.07
N LEU A 66 -0.34 -11.06 -14.85
CA LEU A 66 -0.04 -12.36 -14.22
C LEU A 66 -1.21 -12.93 -13.40
N GLY A 67 -2.33 -12.21 -13.30
CA GLY A 67 -3.52 -12.65 -12.57
C GLY A 67 -3.45 -12.46 -11.05
N PHE A 68 -2.52 -11.62 -10.55
CA PHE A 68 -2.53 -11.20 -9.15
C PHE A 68 -3.67 -10.20 -8.88
N ASN A 69 -4.24 -10.26 -7.70
CA ASN A 69 -5.19 -9.25 -7.23
C ASN A 69 -4.42 -8.03 -6.74
N VAL A 70 -4.18 -7.08 -7.63
CA VAL A 70 -3.43 -5.85 -7.34
C VAL A 70 -4.31 -4.62 -7.54
N LEU A 71 -3.98 -3.52 -6.85
CA LEU A 71 -4.61 -2.24 -7.10
C LEU A 71 -4.31 -1.77 -8.52
N LYS A 72 -5.33 -1.28 -9.19
CA LYS A 72 -5.15 -0.59 -10.46
C LYS A 72 -4.58 0.80 -10.20
N TYR A 73 -3.47 1.10 -10.87
CA TYR A 73 -2.89 2.43 -10.91
C TYR A 73 -3.02 3.04 -12.30
N ASP A 74 -3.50 4.28 -12.33
CA ASP A 74 -3.60 5.09 -13.55
C ASP A 74 -2.68 6.32 -13.45
N ILE A 75 -2.37 6.96 -14.58
CA ILE A 75 -1.62 8.21 -14.61
C ILE A 75 -2.59 9.35 -14.30
N ALA A 76 -2.20 10.28 -13.44
CA ALA A 76 -3.04 11.43 -13.14
C ALA A 76 -2.29 12.75 -13.17
N LEU A 77 -3.01 13.80 -13.56
CA LEU A 77 -2.62 15.20 -13.44
C LEU A 77 -3.44 15.84 -12.32
N HIS A 78 -2.78 16.45 -11.33
CA HIS A 78 -3.39 17.26 -10.29
C HIS A 78 -2.73 18.64 -10.24
N GLY A 79 -3.42 19.65 -10.72
CA GLY A 79 -2.83 20.96 -10.96
C GLY A 79 -1.68 20.89 -11.97
N ASN A 80 -0.45 21.17 -11.53
CA ASN A 80 0.75 21.08 -12.36
C ASN A 80 1.60 19.82 -12.08
N GLU A 81 1.12 18.90 -11.23
CA GLU A 81 1.86 17.71 -10.82
C GLU A 81 1.33 16.48 -11.53
N ILE A 82 2.24 15.73 -12.15
CA ILE A 82 1.95 14.42 -12.72
C ILE A 82 2.34 13.34 -11.72
N GLY A 83 1.47 12.36 -11.56
CA GLY A 83 1.69 11.23 -10.65
C GLY A 83 0.86 10.02 -11.04
N CYS A 84 0.67 9.12 -10.09
CA CYS A 84 -0.23 8.00 -10.22
C CYS A 84 -1.41 8.11 -9.27
N ILE A 85 -2.52 7.50 -9.64
CA ILE A 85 -3.75 7.47 -8.85
C ILE A 85 -4.27 6.05 -8.74
N SER A 86 -4.74 5.68 -7.55
CA SER A 86 -5.44 4.42 -7.31
C SER A 86 -6.68 4.64 -6.46
N LYS A 87 -7.72 3.84 -6.69
CA LYS A 87 -8.91 3.84 -5.83
C LYS A 87 -8.53 3.37 -4.41
N SER A 88 -9.17 3.94 -3.39
CA SER A 88 -9.05 3.43 -2.02
C SER A 88 -9.43 1.96 -1.95
N MET A 89 -8.61 1.14 -1.29
CA MET A 89 -8.88 -0.28 -1.08
C MET A 89 -9.85 -0.53 0.08
N ILE A 90 -10.10 0.49 0.92
CA ILE A 90 -10.99 0.37 2.09
C ILE A 90 -12.26 1.18 1.88
N GLY A 91 -13.37 0.62 2.34
CA GLY A 91 -14.68 1.29 2.42
C GLY A 91 -14.87 2.07 3.73
N ASN A 92 -16.06 2.68 3.89
CA ASN A 92 -16.35 3.56 5.05
C ASN A 92 -16.35 2.82 6.40
N GLU A 93 -16.65 1.50 6.42
CA GLU A 93 -16.74 0.67 7.64
C GLU A 93 -15.53 -0.26 7.77
N GLU A 94 -14.47 0.01 7.02
CA GLU A 94 -13.28 -0.80 6.98
C GLU A 94 -12.07 -0.03 7.51
N THR A 95 -11.17 -0.73 8.17
CA THR A 95 -9.89 -0.19 8.63
C THR A 95 -8.74 -1.11 8.21
N LEU A 96 -7.55 -0.52 8.09
CA LEU A 96 -6.32 -1.31 7.87
C LEU A 96 -5.71 -1.67 9.21
N VAL A 97 -5.48 -2.98 9.41
CA VAL A 97 -4.68 -3.52 10.50
C VAL A 97 -3.31 -3.88 9.93
N GLU A 98 -2.34 -3.00 10.15
CA GLU A 98 -0.97 -3.17 9.65
C GLU A 98 -0.31 -4.42 10.25
N GLY A 99 0.56 -5.07 9.49
CA GLY A 99 1.27 -6.28 9.93
C GLY A 99 2.06 -6.07 11.22
N ILE A 100 2.60 -4.86 11.44
CA ILE A 100 3.27 -4.51 12.70
C ILE A 100 2.36 -4.71 13.91
N SER A 101 1.07 -4.34 13.82
CA SER A 101 0.11 -4.52 14.92
C SER A 101 -0.16 -5.99 15.21
N LEU A 102 -0.21 -6.84 14.17
CA LEU A 102 -0.35 -8.28 14.31
C LEU A 102 0.87 -8.89 15.00
N LEU A 103 2.08 -8.53 14.55
CA LEU A 103 3.34 -9.11 15.04
C LEU A 103 3.63 -8.71 16.49
N THR A 104 3.44 -7.43 16.84
CA THR A 104 3.59 -6.94 18.22
C THR A 104 2.51 -7.46 19.17
N GLY A 105 1.30 -7.71 18.64
CA GLY A 105 0.22 -8.37 19.40
C GLY A 105 0.49 -9.85 19.68
N TYR A 106 1.21 -10.55 18.78
CA TYR A 106 1.62 -11.93 18.96
C TYR A 106 2.81 -12.05 19.92
N ASP A 107 3.82 -11.20 19.75
CA ASP A 107 5.02 -11.18 20.59
C ASP A 107 5.28 -9.75 21.08
N ASN A 108 4.99 -9.50 22.34
CA ASN A 108 5.16 -8.17 22.95
C ASN A 108 6.63 -7.78 23.18
N THR A 109 7.56 -8.69 22.97
CA THR A 109 9.01 -8.43 23.02
C THR A 109 9.58 -8.04 21.67
N TYR A 110 8.82 -8.26 20.58
CA TYR A 110 9.21 -7.86 19.24
C TYR A 110 9.25 -6.33 19.10
N THR A 111 10.42 -5.79 18.81
CA THR A 111 10.68 -4.34 18.66
C THR A 111 11.05 -4.03 17.21
N PRO A 112 10.11 -3.64 16.37
CA PRO A 112 10.31 -3.46 14.91
C PRO A 112 11.45 -2.53 14.51
N GLU A 113 11.74 -1.52 15.35
CA GLU A 113 12.78 -0.51 15.08
C GLU A 113 14.20 -0.99 15.47
N SER A 114 14.31 -2.10 16.18
CA SER A 114 15.60 -2.69 16.56
C SER A 114 16.26 -3.36 15.36
N LYS A 115 17.59 -3.19 15.20
CA LYS A 115 18.35 -3.92 14.17
C LYS A 115 18.30 -5.44 14.36
N ASP A 116 18.13 -5.91 15.59
CA ASP A 116 18.02 -7.33 15.90
C ASP A 116 16.73 -7.93 15.36
N SER A 117 15.66 -7.13 15.32
CA SER A 117 14.35 -7.53 14.79
C SER A 117 14.35 -7.81 13.29
N TYR A 118 15.31 -7.31 12.53
CA TYR A 118 15.41 -7.64 11.09
C TYR A 118 15.65 -9.14 10.88
N SER A 119 16.38 -9.80 11.78
CA SER A 119 16.59 -11.25 11.71
C SER A 119 15.37 -12.05 12.17
N GLU A 120 14.49 -11.46 12.96
CA GLU A 120 13.25 -12.06 13.47
C GLU A 120 12.10 -11.93 12.47
N TYR A 121 12.08 -10.87 11.65
CA TYR A 121 11.06 -10.64 10.63
C TYR A 121 11.18 -11.65 9.49
N THR A 122 10.64 -12.83 9.71
CA THR A 122 10.67 -13.97 8.79
C THR A 122 9.26 -14.42 8.42
N PHE A 123 9.12 -15.14 7.29
CA PHE A 123 7.85 -15.77 6.93
C PHE A 123 7.34 -16.71 8.04
N GLN A 124 8.23 -17.42 8.74
CA GLN A 124 7.87 -18.31 9.83
C GLN A 124 7.29 -17.55 11.01
N PHE A 125 7.83 -16.35 11.31
CA PHE A 125 7.30 -15.49 12.37
C PHE A 125 5.90 -14.96 12.00
N ILE A 126 5.73 -14.47 10.78
CA ILE A 126 4.42 -14.05 10.27
C ILE A 126 3.41 -15.20 10.36
N LYS A 127 3.78 -16.40 9.89
CA LYS A 127 2.91 -17.58 9.93
C LYS A 127 2.48 -17.94 11.34
N LYS A 128 3.40 -17.89 12.32
CA LYS A 128 3.07 -18.16 13.73
C LYS A 128 2.09 -17.13 14.29
N ALA A 129 2.30 -15.85 13.98
CA ALA A 129 1.39 -14.79 14.37
C ALA A 129 -0.01 -14.99 13.76
N LEU A 130 -0.10 -15.32 12.47
CA LEU A 130 -1.36 -15.64 11.81
C LEU A 130 -2.10 -16.80 12.51
N ASN A 131 -1.40 -17.89 12.78
CA ASN A 131 -1.98 -19.05 13.44
C ASN A 131 -2.50 -18.70 14.85
N ASN A 132 -1.79 -17.86 15.59
CA ASN A 132 -2.19 -17.44 16.93
C ASN A 132 -3.50 -16.64 16.97
N PHE A 133 -3.83 -15.96 15.87
CA PHE A 133 -5.04 -15.16 15.73
C PHE A 133 -6.12 -15.83 14.84
N ASP A 134 -6.02 -17.13 14.55
CA ASP A 134 -6.95 -17.88 13.70
C ASP A 134 -7.06 -17.31 12.27
N LEU A 135 -5.95 -16.76 11.76
CA LEU A 135 -5.83 -16.14 10.43
C LEU A 135 -5.06 -17.03 9.42
N ASP A 136 -5.00 -18.34 9.64
CA ASP A 136 -4.26 -19.30 8.78
C ASP A 136 -4.67 -19.23 7.31
N SER A 137 -5.92 -18.92 7.04
CA SER A 137 -6.44 -18.79 5.67
C SER A 137 -5.72 -17.73 4.83
N PHE A 138 -5.02 -16.78 5.46
CA PHE A 138 -4.27 -15.71 4.77
C PHE A 138 -2.81 -16.06 4.50
N VAL A 139 -2.32 -17.23 4.93
CA VAL A 139 -0.93 -17.66 4.69
C VAL A 139 -0.61 -17.67 3.19
N ASP A 140 -1.52 -18.17 2.36
CA ASP A 140 -1.35 -18.21 0.90
C ASP A 140 -1.29 -16.80 0.29
N ASP A 141 -1.99 -15.83 0.87
CA ASP A 141 -1.95 -14.45 0.40
C ASP A 141 -0.61 -13.79 0.75
N ILE A 142 -0.05 -14.05 1.93
CA ILE A 142 1.33 -13.62 2.26
C ILE A 142 2.34 -14.23 1.28
N ILE A 143 2.21 -15.51 0.93
CA ILE A 143 3.08 -16.16 -0.07
C ILE A 143 2.95 -15.46 -1.43
N LYS A 144 1.74 -15.16 -1.88
CA LYS A 144 1.50 -14.42 -3.13
C LYS A 144 2.18 -13.05 -3.12
N VAL A 145 2.10 -12.31 -1.99
CA VAL A 145 2.78 -11.02 -1.81
C VAL A 145 4.30 -11.18 -1.96
N ILE A 146 4.91 -12.17 -1.31
CA ILE A 146 6.35 -12.43 -1.39
C ILE A 146 6.79 -12.78 -2.82
N ILE A 147 6.00 -13.62 -3.51
CA ILE A 147 6.25 -13.97 -4.91
C ILE A 147 6.16 -12.74 -5.80
N PHE A 148 5.12 -11.94 -5.63
CA PHE A 148 4.93 -10.73 -6.42
C PHE A 148 6.05 -9.71 -6.18
N ASP A 149 6.44 -9.47 -4.93
CA ASP A 149 7.58 -8.61 -4.58
C ASP A 149 8.87 -9.06 -5.27
N SER A 150 9.09 -10.37 -5.34
CA SER A 150 10.26 -10.94 -6.05
C SER A 150 10.21 -10.67 -7.56
N ILE A 151 9.02 -10.72 -8.17
CA ILE A 151 8.83 -10.45 -9.61
C ILE A 151 9.10 -8.98 -9.94
N ILE A 152 8.61 -8.05 -9.10
CA ILE A 152 8.75 -6.60 -9.32
C ILE A 152 10.00 -6.01 -8.68
N SER A 153 10.85 -6.84 -8.07
CA SER A 153 12.07 -6.42 -7.34
C SER A 153 11.79 -5.44 -6.21
N ASN A 154 10.66 -5.60 -5.50
CA ASN A 154 10.36 -4.82 -4.31
C ASN A 154 11.12 -5.38 -3.11
N SER A 155 12.10 -4.63 -2.60
CA SER A 155 12.90 -4.99 -1.42
C SER A 155 12.44 -4.32 -0.12
N ASP A 156 11.37 -3.53 -0.16
CA ASP A 156 10.90 -2.72 0.98
C ASP A 156 9.62 -3.30 1.65
N ARG A 157 9.48 -4.63 1.67
CA ARG A 157 8.34 -5.29 2.31
C ARG A 157 8.61 -5.52 3.80
N HIS A 158 8.61 -4.46 4.59
CA HIS A 158 8.64 -4.54 6.04
C HIS A 158 7.21 -4.63 6.64
N GLN A 159 7.12 -4.80 7.95
CA GLN A 159 5.87 -5.07 8.69
C GLN A 159 4.81 -3.97 8.60
N GLU A 160 5.16 -2.74 8.21
CA GLU A 160 4.21 -1.64 8.01
C GLU A 160 3.73 -1.55 6.54
N ASN A 161 4.32 -2.34 5.63
CA ASN A 161 4.02 -2.32 4.21
C ASN A 161 3.05 -3.43 3.77
N TRP A 162 2.34 -4.05 4.70
CA TRP A 162 1.21 -4.93 4.47
C TRP A 162 0.20 -4.81 5.60
N ALA A 163 -1.07 -5.09 5.30
CA ALA A 163 -2.16 -4.95 6.24
C ALA A 163 -3.32 -5.90 5.90
N PHE A 164 -4.16 -6.14 6.89
CA PHE A 164 -5.49 -6.74 6.68
C PHE A 164 -6.54 -5.65 6.62
N ILE A 165 -7.59 -5.89 5.82
CA ILE A 165 -8.80 -5.08 5.85
C ILE A 165 -9.72 -5.70 6.89
N ALA A 166 -9.94 -4.98 7.99
CA ALA A 166 -10.89 -5.36 9.04
C ALA A 166 -12.21 -4.60 8.84
N LYS A 167 -13.33 -5.32 8.96
CA LYS A 167 -14.67 -4.73 8.99
C LYS A 167 -15.10 -4.53 10.43
N HIS A 168 -15.68 -3.38 10.74
CA HIS A 168 -16.38 -3.19 11.99
C HIS A 168 -17.66 -4.04 11.96
N MET A 169 -17.75 -5.00 12.88
CA MET A 169 -19.03 -5.69 13.15
C MET A 169 -19.83 -4.80 14.10
N GLU A 170 -21.06 -4.44 13.71
CA GLU A 170 -22.04 -3.78 14.58
C GLU A 170 -22.49 -4.70 15.72
#